data_7634f19f19f64644c531cfb9627e79fd
#
_entry.id   7634f19f19f64644c531cfb9627e79fd
#
_cell.length_a   1.000
_cell.length_b   1.000
_cell.length_c   1.000
_cell.angle_alpha   90.00
_cell.angle_beta   90.00
_cell.angle_gamma   90.00
#
_symmetry.space_group_name_H-M   'P 1'
#
loop_
_entity.id
_entity.type
_entity.pdbx_description
1 polymer ?
#
loop_
_entity_poly.entity_id
_entity_poly.type
_entity_poly.pdbx_seq_one_letter_code
_entity_poly.pdbx_strand_id
1 'polypeptide(L)'
;MKNMSKIPRSILVVAFVLGSWLNLHGQQREITLLAVGPMRAPTQKIVSNFEAKTGYKVKVTFGNGAETRRMVAKGLGLDVSLIIAPFPGAIASGTIDPKSATVVCSILTAVGVPKGRPKPDVSTPAAVKKALLEAKMIGYEDPDFTVAGQGPWEALTKLGIAEQVATKSQVELGPGAQGISPTATNNAIKTSKRLENGEIDIGMLMLSDMLPEKDKYDIVGVLPREISTPVPVVGFISTHASNPAAAKALLQYLASPEAAAIWKEAGYEPHS
;
A
#
# COMPACT_ATOMS: atom_id res chain seq x y z
N MET A 1 -68.31 49.59 -4.10
CA MET A 1 -67.03 50.21 -4.35
C MET A 1 -66.10 49.74 -3.27
N LYS A 2 -65.19 48.75 -3.57
CA LYS A 2 -64.19 48.21 -2.65
C LYS A 2 -62.81 48.40 -3.26
N ASN A 3 -61.92 49.11 -2.54
CA ASN A 3 -60.55 49.37 -2.90
C ASN A 3 -59.72 48.13 -2.89
N MET A 4 -59.14 47.74 -4.03
CA MET A 4 -58.06 46.77 -4.11
C MET A 4 -56.73 47.49 -3.93
N SER A 5 -56.07 47.23 -2.78
CA SER A 5 -54.74 47.71 -2.46
C SER A 5 -53.69 47.02 -3.35
N LYS A 6 -52.90 47.81 -4.05
CA LYS A 6 -51.79 47.34 -4.90
C LYS A 6 -50.63 46.91 -4.01
N ILE A 7 -50.26 45.62 -4.06
CA ILE A 7 -49.03 45.07 -3.46
C ILE A 7 -47.84 45.54 -4.30
N PRO A 8 -46.78 46.12 -3.73
CA PRO A 8 -45.65 46.63 -4.50
C PRO A 8 -44.80 45.45 -5.04
N ARG A 9 -44.53 45.52 -6.34
CA ARG A 9 -43.74 44.55 -7.13
C ARG A 9 -42.30 44.35 -6.70
N SER A 10 -41.81 45.06 -5.67
CA SER A 10 -40.41 45.08 -5.24
C SER A 10 -40.00 43.96 -4.29
N ILE A 11 -40.94 43.15 -3.78
CA ILE A 11 -40.63 42.08 -2.80
C ILE A 11 -40.39 40.74 -3.47
N LEU A 12 -40.74 40.57 -4.75
CA LEU A 12 -40.61 39.25 -5.45
C LEU A 12 -39.21 38.99 -6.01
N VAL A 13 -38.32 39.99 -6.10
CA VAL A 13 -36.98 39.82 -6.71
C VAL A 13 -35.93 39.37 -5.68
N VAL A 14 -36.13 39.68 -4.39
CA VAL A 14 -35.14 39.32 -3.34
C VAL A 14 -35.21 37.83 -2.95
N ALA A 15 -36.38 37.20 -3.07
CA ALA A 15 -36.53 35.77 -2.73
C ALA A 15 -35.89 34.83 -3.75
N PHE A 16 -35.68 35.25 -5.01
CA PHE A 16 -35.10 34.42 -6.06
C PHE A 16 -33.56 34.40 -6.05
N VAL A 17 -32.93 35.41 -5.49
CA VAL A 17 -31.45 35.49 -5.41
C VAL A 17 -30.90 34.68 -4.22
N LEU A 18 -31.66 34.55 -3.13
CA LEU A 18 -31.26 33.75 -1.95
C LEU A 18 -31.41 32.24 -2.17
N GLY A 19 -32.30 31.82 -3.10
CA GLY A 19 -32.47 30.40 -3.46
C GLY A 19 -31.34 29.83 -4.31
N SER A 20 -30.60 30.67 -5.04
CA SER A 20 -29.52 30.24 -5.92
C SER A 20 -28.19 29.96 -5.20
N TRP A 21 -28.04 30.43 -3.97
CA TRP A 21 -26.82 30.22 -3.17
C TRP A 21 -26.82 28.92 -2.38
N LEU A 22 -27.98 28.30 -2.20
CA LEU A 22 -28.12 27.02 -1.46
C LEU A 22 -27.84 25.77 -2.30
N ASN A 23 -27.83 25.88 -3.64
CA ASN A 23 -27.58 24.77 -4.54
C ASN A 23 -26.11 24.59 -4.99
N LEU A 24 -25.19 25.52 -4.61
CA LEU A 24 -23.77 25.38 -4.92
C LEU A 24 -22.98 24.48 -3.93
N HIS A 25 -23.62 23.98 -2.87
CA HIS A 25 -22.97 23.16 -1.85
C HIS A 25 -23.25 21.67 -1.99
N GLY A 26 -23.89 21.24 -3.09
CA GLY A 26 -24.15 19.85 -3.41
C GLY A 26 -23.06 19.16 -4.22
N GLN A 27 -21.88 19.76 -4.37
CA GLN A 27 -20.78 19.10 -5.04
C GLN A 27 -20.35 17.90 -4.17
N GLN A 28 -20.44 16.72 -4.76
CA GLN A 28 -20.21 15.41 -4.16
C GLN A 28 -18.96 15.45 -3.25
N ARG A 29 -19.19 15.45 -1.93
CA ARG A 29 -18.12 15.50 -0.92
C ARG A 29 -17.46 14.14 -0.71
N GLU A 30 -17.91 13.10 -1.41
CA GLU A 30 -17.38 11.76 -1.31
C GLU A 30 -16.30 11.53 -2.38
N ILE A 31 -15.15 11.04 -1.95
CA ILE A 31 -14.03 10.64 -2.79
C ILE A 31 -13.88 9.13 -2.67
N THR A 32 -13.64 8.44 -3.76
CA THR A 32 -13.37 7.01 -3.75
C THR A 32 -11.87 6.75 -3.84
N LEU A 33 -11.35 5.91 -2.93
CA LEU A 33 -9.95 5.51 -2.85
C LEU A 33 -9.82 4.00 -2.97
N LEU A 34 -9.00 3.54 -3.91
CA LEU A 34 -8.54 2.15 -3.97
C LEU A 34 -7.16 2.05 -3.31
N ALA A 35 -6.99 1.11 -2.40
CA ALA A 35 -5.71 0.86 -1.74
C ALA A 35 -5.41 -0.65 -1.61
N VAL A 36 -4.15 -0.99 -1.33
CA VAL A 36 -3.73 -2.38 -1.16
C VAL A 36 -4.05 -2.85 0.26
N GLY A 37 -4.49 -4.09 0.38
CA GLY A 37 -4.96 -4.69 1.64
C GLY A 37 -3.99 -4.56 2.83
N PRO A 38 -2.71 -4.88 2.68
CA PRO A 38 -1.70 -4.72 3.74
C PRO A 38 -1.58 -3.30 4.29
N MET A 39 -1.93 -2.28 3.49
CA MET A 39 -1.91 -0.87 3.89
C MET A 39 -3.19 -0.41 4.61
N ARG A 40 -4.13 -1.31 4.92
CA ARG A 40 -5.46 -0.96 5.45
C ARG A 40 -5.39 -0.07 6.69
N ALA A 41 -4.70 -0.49 7.72
CA ALA A 41 -4.66 0.23 9.00
C ALA A 41 -4.08 1.66 8.85
N PRO A 42 -2.88 1.87 8.29
CA PRO A 42 -2.35 3.22 8.10
C PRO A 42 -3.19 4.06 7.13
N THR A 43 -3.71 3.48 6.03
CA THR A 43 -4.59 4.20 5.11
C THR A 43 -5.85 4.71 5.80
N GLN A 44 -6.52 3.88 6.60
CA GLN A 44 -7.72 4.29 7.34
C GLN A 44 -7.42 5.41 8.34
N LYS A 45 -6.28 5.36 9.06
CA LYS A 45 -5.85 6.42 9.98
C LYS A 45 -5.60 7.74 9.24
N ILE A 46 -4.90 7.70 8.10
CA ILE A 46 -4.63 8.89 7.28
C ILE A 46 -5.92 9.47 6.70
N VAL A 47 -6.81 8.62 6.17
CA VAL A 47 -8.11 9.03 5.64
C VAL A 47 -8.96 9.69 6.72
N SER A 48 -9.04 9.10 7.92
CA SER A 48 -9.78 9.70 9.03
C SER A 48 -9.27 11.10 9.40
N ASN A 49 -7.95 11.30 9.41
CA ASN A 49 -7.35 12.62 9.65
C ASN A 49 -7.66 13.60 8.53
N PHE A 50 -7.62 13.15 7.27
CA PHE A 50 -8.00 13.96 6.11
C PHE A 50 -9.46 14.41 6.17
N GLU A 51 -10.37 13.48 6.47
CA GLU A 51 -11.81 13.76 6.61
C GLU A 51 -12.08 14.80 7.72
N ALA A 52 -11.44 14.63 8.88
CA ALA A 52 -11.56 15.56 10.00
C ALA A 52 -11.07 16.98 9.63
N LYS A 53 -9.99 17.07 8.85
CA LYS A 53 -9.36 18.33 8.47
C LYS A 53 -10.10 19.07 7.35
N THR A 54 -10.72 18.33 6.42
CA THR A 54 -11.26 18.89 5.17
C THR A 54 -12.78 18.87 5.07
N GLY A 55 -13.44 18.01 5.83
CA GLY A 55 -14.89 17.75 5.74
C GLY A 55 -15.29 16.89 4.53
N TYR A 56 -14.36 16.45 3.69
CA TYR A 56 -14.63 15.43 2.68
C TYR A 56 -14.91 14.07 3.34
N LYS A 57 -15.58 13.18 2.59
CA LYS A 57 -15.75 11.77 2.94
C LYS A 57 -14.99 10.91 1.95
N VAL A 58 -14.34 9.86 2.44
CA VAL A 58 -13.54 8.97 1.60
C VAL A 58 -14.02 7.54 1.75
N LYS A 59 -14.56 7.00 0.68
CA LYS A 59 -14.93 5.58 0.60
C LYS A 59 -13.72 4.78 0.14
N VAL A 60 -13.15 3.98 1.05
CA VAL A 60 -11.94 3.18 0.74
C VAL A 60 -12.33 1.76 0.37
N THR A 61 -11.82 1.30 -0.77
CA THR A 61 -11.87 -0.10 -1.22
C THR A 61 -10.46 -0.69 -1.13
N PHE A 62 -10.36 -1.91 -0.61
CA PHE A 62 -9.08 -2.62 -0.50
C PHE A 62 -9.09 -3.89 -1.32
N GLY A 63 -7.99 -4.12 -2.06
CA GLY A 63 -7.75 -5.35 -2.81
C GLY A 63 -6.31 -5.84 -2.62
N ASN A 64 -6.00 -7.05 -3.09
CA ASN A 64 -4.60 -7.48 -3.16
C ASN A 64 -3.86 -6.75 -4.31
N GLY A 65 -2.52 -6.82 -4.35
CA GLY A 65 -1.72 -6.04 -5.30
C GLY A 65 -2.04 -6.34 -6.78
N ALA A 66 -2.35 -7.58 -7.14
CA ALA A 66 -2.75 -7.94 -8.50
C ALA A 66 -4.18 -7.49 -8.82
N GLU A 67 -5.07 -7.59 -7.84
CA GLU A 67 -6.47 -7.17 -7.98
C GLU A 67 -6.58 -5.66 -8.14
N THR A 68 -5.89 -4.87 -7.31
CA THR A 68 -5.89 -3.41 -7.42
C THR A 68 -5.41 -2.95 -8.81
N ARG A 69 -4.33 -3.54 -9.33
CA ARG A 69 -3.86 -3.24 -10.69
C ARG A 69 -4.91 -3.57 -11.77
N ARG A 70 -5.59 -4.73 -11.64
CA ARG A 70 -6.67 -5.11 -12.57
C ARG A 70 -7.89 -4.19 -12.47
N MET A 71 -8.27 -3.79 -11.27
CA MET A 71 -9.38 -2.87 -11.04
C MET A 71 -9.10 -1.52 -11.71
N VAL A 72 -7.90 -0.96 -11.50
CA VAL A 72 -7.48 0.29 -12.15
C VAL A 72 -7.47 0.14 -13.66
N ALA A 73 -6.87 -0.93 -14.20
CA ALA A 73 -6.83 -1.17 -15.65
C ALA A 73 -8.22 -1.30 -16.30
N LYS A 74 -9.24 -1.73 -15.54
CA LYS A 74 -10.64 -1.81 -16.00
C LYS A 74 -11.42 -0.51 -15.81
N GLY A 75 -10.82 0.53 -15.27
CA GLY A 75 -11.50 1.81 -15.05
C GLY A 75 -12.63 1.74 -14.04
N LEU A 76 -12.51 0.92 -13.02
CA LEU A 76 -13.55 0.75 -12.01
C LEU A 76 -13.63 1.99 -11.09
N GLY A 77 -14.20 3.07 -11.63
CA GLY A 77 -14.88 4.20 -10.99
C GLY A 77 -14.27 4.79 -9.70
N LEU A 78 -12.94 4.85 -9.61
CA LEU A 78 -12.26 5.31 -8.40
C LEU A 78 -11.56 6.63 -8.69
N ASP A 79 -11.70 7.60 -7.78
CA ASP A 79 -11.09 8.92 -7.94
C ASP A 79 -9.58 8.88 -7.73
N VAL A 80 -9.11 8.12 -6.72
CA VAL A 80 -7.69 7.93 -6.38
C VAL A 80 -7.37 6.46 -6.22
N SER A 81 -6.20 6.04 -6.70
CA SER A 81 -5.70 4.67 -6.58
C SER A 81 -4.28 4.64 -6.03
N LEU A 82 -4.04 3.84 -4.98
CA LEU A 82 -2.70 3.47 -4.52
C LEU A 82 -2.36 2.10 -5.08
N ILE A 83 -1.36 2.02 -5.93
CA ILE A 83 -0.91 0.78 -6.57
C ILE A 83 0.58 0.56 -6.40
N ILE A 84 0.96 -0.71 -6.33
CA ILE A 84 2.35 -1.14 -6.21
C ILE A 84 2.89 -1.45 -7.60
N ALA A 85 4.10 -1.01 -7.89
CA ALA A 85 4.78 -1.31 -9.15
C ALA A 85 4.95 -2.85 -9.37
N PRO A 86 5.01 -3.33 -10.61
CA PRO A 86 4.84 -2.61 -11.86
C PRO A 86 3.37 -2.37 -12.23
N PHE A 87 3.07 -1.29 -12.95
CA PHE A 87 1.69 -0.91 -13.34
C PHE A 87 1.52 -0.53 -14.83
N PRO A 88 2.22 -1.17 -15.78
CA PRO A 88 2.11 -0.79 -17.20
C PRO A 88 0.70 -0.91 -17.75
N GLY A 89 -0.07 -1.92 -17.32
CA GLY A 89 -1.46 -2.10 -17.72
C GLY A 89 -2.38 -0.99 -17.23
N ALA A 90 -2.16 -0.44 -16.04
CA ALA A 90 -2.91 0.69 -15.52
C ALA A 90 -2.66 1.96 -16.34
N ILE A 91 -1.41 2.21 -16.72
CA ILE A 91 -1.04 3.36 -17.59
C ILE A 91 -1.62 3.16 -18.99
N ALA A 92 -1.45 1.99 -19.60
CA ALA A 92 -1.91 1.69 -20.95
C ALA A 92 -3.44 1.74 -21.09
N SER A 93 -4.18 1.51 -20.01
CA SER A 93 -5.65 1.57 -20.02
C SER A 93 -6.20 3.00 -20.22
N GLY A 94 -5.40 4.05 -19.97
CA GLY A 94 -5.84 5.44 -20.01
C GLY A 94 -6.80 5.84 -18.87
N THR A 95 -7.01 4.98 -17.88
CA THR A 95 -7.95 5.21 -16.77
C THR A 95 -7.36 6.03 -15.63
N ILE A 96 -6.04 6.18 -15.61
CA ILE A 96 -5.31 7.03 -14.66
C ILE A 96 -4.55 8.13 -15.39
N ASP A 97 -4.40 9.29 -14.77
CA ASP A 97 -3.54 10.35 -15.26
C ASP A 97 -2.08 10.09 -14.83
N PRO A 98 -1.17 9.72 -15.76
CA PRO A 98 0.23 9.47 -15.42
C PRO A 98 0.95 10.69 -14.83
N LYS A 99 0.48 11.91 -15.15
CA LYS A 99 1.07 13.16 -14.62
C LYS A 99 0.74 13.38 -13.14
N SER A 100 -0.26 12.67 -12.63
CA SER A 100 -0.63 12.70 -11.21
C SER A 100 0.22 11.76 -10.35
N ALA A 101 1.09 10.94 -10.95
CA ALA A 101 1.90 9.96 -10.24
C ALA A 101 2.62 10.58 -9.04
N THR A 102 2.33 10.08 -7.85
CA THR A 102 2.90 10.54 -6.58
C THR A 102 3.30 9.34 -5.75
N VAL A 103 4.58 9.21 -5.43
CA VAL A 103 5.03 8.17 -4.50
C VAL A 103 4.59 8.58 -3.10
N VAL A 104 3.80 7.75 -2.43
CA VAL A 104 3.30 8.04 -1.07
C VAL A 104 4.16 7.40 0.01
N CYS A 105 4.66 6.21 -0.26
CA CYS A 105 5.59 5.48 0.61
C CYS A 105 6.25 4.35 -0.19
N SER A 106 7.23 3.66 0.42
CA SER A 106 7.81 2.44 -0.14
C SER A 106 7.75 1.27 0.85
N ILE A 107 7.59 0.08 0.32
CA ILE A 107 7.63 -1.18 1.06
C ILE A 107 9.08 -1.54 1.30
N LEU A 108 9.40 -1.91 2.54
CA LEU A 108 10.73 -2.33 2.97
C LEU A 108 10.74 -3.83 3.24
N THR A 109 11.78 -4.52 2.80
CA THR A 109 12.07 -5.91 3.21
C THR A 109 12.90 -5.90 4.48
N ALA A 110 12.47 -6.68 5.46
CA ALA A 110 13.18 -6.84 6.73
C ALA A 110 13.47 -8.30 7.04
N VAL A 111 14.43 -8.52 7.92
CA VAL A 111 14.84 -9.81 8.43
C VAL A 111 14.23 -10.04 9.81
N GLY A 112 13.67 -11.22 10.03
CA GLY A 112 13.21 -11.71 11.32
C GLY A 112 13.86 -13.04 11.69
N VAL A 113 13.92 -13.29 13.00
CA VAL A 113 14.38 -14.55 13.59
C VAL A 113 13.36 -15.02 14.64
N PRO A 114 13.30 -16.32 14.96
CA PRO A 114 12.45 -16.82 16.04
C PRO A 114 12.74 -16.09 17.36
N LYS A 115 11.71 -15.93 18.18
CA LYS A 115 11.78 -15.19 19.44
C LYS A 115 12.92 -15.67 20.34
N GLY A 116 13.73 -14.73 20.81
CA GLY A 116 14.85 -15.01 21.72
C GLY A 116 16.08 -15.67 21.08
N ARG A 117 16.10 -15.86 19.77
CA ARG A 117 17.29 -16.32 19.06
C ARG A 117 18.29 -15.19 18.86
N PRO A 118 19.60 -15.49 18.77
CA PRO A 118 20.60 -14.47 18.43
C PRO A 118 20.25 -13.77 17.13
N LYS A 119 20.33 -12.43 17.15
CA LYS A 119 20.07 -11.60 15.96
C LYS A 119 21.36 -11.50 15.14
N PRO A 120 21.37 -11.97 13.89
CA PRO A 120 22.51 -11.78 13.00
C PRO A 120 22.69 -10.31 12.65
N ASP A 121 23.92 -9.91 12.32
CA ASP A 121 24.16 -8.61 11.69
C ASP A 121 23.59 -8.61 10.27
N VAL A 122 22.78 -7.60 9.97
CA VAL A 122 22.19 -7.37 8.62
C VAL A 122 22.47 -5.96 8.12
N SER A 123 23.42 -5.26 8.70
CA SER A 123 23.72 -3.85 8.40
C SER A 123 24.44 -3.64 7.07
N THR A 124 25.05 -4.68 6.50
CA THR A 124 25.77 -4.63 5.23
C THR A 124 25.43 -5.82 4.35
N PRO A 125 25.59 -5.71 3.01
CA PRO A 125 25.42 -6.86 2.10
C PRO A 125 26.25 -8.09 2.48
N ALA A 126 27.49 -7.88 2.91
CA ALA A 126 28.39 -8.96 3.33
C ALA A 126 27.86 -9.68 4.59
N ALA A 127 27.39 -8.91 5.57
CA ALA A 127 26.81 -9.45 6.80
C ALA A 127 25.51 -10.23 6.52
N VAL A 128 24.62 -9.71 5.67
CA VAL A 128 23.42 -10.42 5.23
C VAL A 128 23.78 -11.72 4.52
N LYS A 129 24.76 -11.70 3.57
CA LYS A 129 25.24 -12.89 2.88
C LYS A 129 25.71 -13.95 3.87
N LYS A 130 26.53 -13.57 4.83
CA LYS A 130 27.04 -14.47 5.87
C LYS A 130 25.87 -15.07 6.66
N ALA A 131 24.96 -14.25 7.17
CA ALA A 131 23.81 -14.70 7.97
C ALA A 131 22.95 -15.72 7.19
N LEU A 132 22.62 -15.43 5.92
CA LEU A 132 21.82 -16.30 5.10
C LEU A 132 22.54 -17.63 4.76
N LEU A 133 23.87 -17.62 4.57
CA LEU A 133 24.63 -18.85 4.32
C LEU A 133 24.76 -19.71 5.58
N GLU A 134 24.88 -19.12 6.76
CA GLU A 134 25.00 -19.82 8.05
C GLU A 134 23.66 -20.36 8.57
N ALA A 135 22.53 -19.75 8.21
CA ALA A 135 21.20 -20.23 8.57
C ALA A 135 20.96 -21.66 8.04
N LYS A 136 20.31 -22.51 8.84
CA LYS A 136 19.92 -23.88 8.41
C LYS A 136 18.72 -23.82 7.48
N MET A 137 17.74 -22.99 7.79
CA MET A 137 16.51 -22.79 7.01
C MET A 137 16.19 -21.31 6.90
N ILE A 138 15.84 -20.85 5.70
CA ILE A 138 15.36 -19.50 5.43
C ILE A 138 13.95 -19.54 4.86
N GLY A 139 13.17 -18.46 5.06
CA GLY A 139 11.82 -18.35 4.52
C GLY A 139 11.56 -16.99 3.88
N TYR A 140 10.79 -16.98 2.81
CA TYR A 140 10.29 -15.79 2.12
C TYR A 140 9.11 -16.16 1.22
N GLU A 141 8.40 -15.14 0.71
CA GLU A 141 7.31 -15.35 -0.24
C GLU A 141 7.82 -15.50 -1.68
N ASP A 142 7.05 -16.23 -2.51
CA ASP A 142 7.38 -16.47 -3.91
C ASP A 142 7.37 -15.15 -4.71
N PRO A 143 8.50 -14.76 -5.33
CA PRO A 143 8.62 -13.50 -6.08
C PRO A 143 7.78 -13.47 -7.36
N ASP A 144 7.41 -14.62 -7.93
CA ASP A 144 6.60 -14.70 -9.14
C ASP A 144 5.12 -14.35 -8.87
N PHE A 145 4.67 -14.51 -7.62
CA PHE A 145 3.27 -14.34 -7.24
C PHE A 145 3.02 -13.18 -6.29
N THR A 146 4.04 -12.75 -5.55
CA THR A 146 3.86 -11.70 -4.53
C THR A 146 4.89 -10.58 -4.64
N VAL A 147 4.48 -9.38 -4.27
CA VAL A 147 5.42 -8.25 -4.12
C VAL A 147 6.36 -8.47 -2.93
N ALA A 148 5.89 -9.16 -1.89
CA ALA A 148 6.66 -9.45 -0.69
C ALA A 148 7.86 -10.38 -0.98
N GLY A 149 7.77 -11.22 -2.02
CA GLY A 149 8.86 -12.07 -2.47
C GLY A 149 9.92 -11.36 -3.29
N GLN A 150 9.61 -10.21 -3.91
CA GLN A 150 10.53 -9.53 -4.82
C GLN A 150 11.80 -9.02 -4.11
N GLY A 151 11.66 -8.37 -2.96
CA GLY A 151 12.81 -7.85 -2.21
C GLY A 151 13.76 -8.95 -1.70
N PRO A 152 13.27 -10.04 -1.08
CA PRO A 152 14.08 -11.20 -0.76
C PRO A 152 14.81 -11.80 -1.96
N TRP A 153 14.08 -11.99 -3.08
CA TRP A 153 14.66 -12.57 -4.29
C TRP A 153 15.74 -11.67 -4.91
N GLU A 154 15.48 -10.35 -4.94
CA GLU A 154 16.49 -9.38 -5.37
C GLU A 154 17.76 -9.47 -4.52
N ALA A 155 17.61 -9.57 -3.19
CA ALA A 155 18.73 -9.72 -2.27
C ALA A 155 19.54 -10.98 -2.54
N LEU A 156 18.88 -12.13 -2.65
CA LEU A 156 19.55 -13.41 -2.95
C LEU A 156 20.31 -13.38 -4.28
N THR A 157 19.70 -12.74 -5.28
CA THR A 157 20.31 -12.61 -6.62
C THR A 157 21.51 -11.69 -6.61
N LYS A 158 21.38 -10.48 -6.01
CA LYS A 158 22.49 -9.51 -5.92
C LYS A 158 23.65 -10.00 -5.07
N LEU A 159 23.37 -10.82 -4.04
CA LEU A 159 24.40 -11.46 -3.22
C LEU A 159 25.06 -12.67 -3.94
N GLY A 160 24.49 -13.13 -5.04
CA GLY A 160 24.98 -14.29 -5.81
C GLY A 160 24.88 -15.60 -5.02
N ILE A 161 23.83 -15.77 -4.20
CA ILE A 161 23.66 -16.97 -3.36
C ILE A 161 22.33 -17.71 -3.59
N ALA A 162 21.51 -17.27 -4.52
CA ALA A 162 20.18 -17.85 -4.75
C ALA A 162 20.22 -19.38 -4.90
N GLU A 163 21.13 -19.91 -5.72
CA GLU A 163 21.30 -21.35 -5.91
C GLU A 163 21.83 -22.05 -4.65
N GLN A 164 22.76 -21.40 -3.94
CA GLN A 164 23.38 -21.98 -2.74
C GLN A 164 22.39 -22.18 -1.58
N VAL A 165 21.38 -21.32 -1.50
CA VAL A 165 20.36 -21.38 -0.45
C VAL A 165 19.08 -22.09 -0.89
N ALA A 166 18.93 -22.45 -2.16
CA ALA A 166 17.70 -23.04 -2.71
C ALA A 166 17.22 -24.27 -1.94
N THR A 167 18.13 -25.17 -1.56
CA THR A 167 17.80 -26.42 -0.85
C THR A 167 17.36 -26.23 0.60
N LYS A 168 17.63 -25.04 1.17
CA LYS A 168 17.25 -24.68 2.53
C LYS A 168 16.23 -23.53 2.58
N SER A 169 15.64 -23.19 1.44
CA SER A 169 14.61 -22.15 1.33
C SER A 169 13.21 -22.74 1.44
N GLN A 170 12.42 -22.18 2.35
CA GLN A 170 10.98 -22.40 2.45
C GLN A 170 10.27 -21.22 1.80
N VAL A 171 9.77 -21.46 0.57
CA VAL A 171 9.12 -20.41 -0.22
C VAL A 171 7.61 -20.49 0.00
N GLU A 172 7.02 -19.41 0.53
CA GLU A 172 5.57 -19.30 0.72
C GLU A 172 4.89 -18.90 -0.60
N LEU A 173 3.93 -19.71 -1.03
CA LEU A 173 3.11 -19.37 -2.19
C LEU A 173 2.07 -18.31 -1.82
N GLY A 174 2.02 -17.26 -2.61
CA GLY A 174 0.98 -16.25 -2.48
C GLY A 174 -0.42 -16.76 -2.83
N PRO A 175 -1.47 -16.01 -2.47
CA PRO A 175 -2.84 -16.35 -2.85
C PRO A 175 -2.98 -16.50 -4.37
N GLY A 176 -3.47 -17.64 -4.81
CA GLY A 176 -3.67 -17.97 -6.23
C GLY A 176 -2.55 -18.78 -6.90
N ALA A 177 -1.45 -19.02 -6.21
CA ALA A 177 -0.32 -19.83 -6.72
C ALA A 177 -0.48 -21.35 -6.47
N GLN A 178 -1.54 -21.76 -5.81
CA GLN A 178 -1.79 -23.15 -5.47
C GLN A 178 -1.85 -24.02 -6.74
N GLY A 179 -0.97 -25.01 -6.82
CA GLY A 179 -0.93 -25.99 -7.92
C GLY A 179 -0.08 -25.60 -9.14
N ILE A 180 0.58 -24.45 -9.14
CA ILE A 180 1.36 -23.96 -10.30
C ILE A 180 2.87 -24.14 -10.11
N SER A 181 3.39 -24.15 -8.88
CA SER A 181 4.84 -24.31 -8.64
C SER A 181 5.22 -25.78 -8.42
N PRO A 182 6.12 -26.34 -9.23
CA PRO A 182 6.60 -27.72 -9.05
C PRO A 182 7.47 -27.94 -7.81
N THR A 183 7.97 -26.86 -7.19
CA THR A 183 8.77 -26.90 -5.96
C THR A 183 7.94 -26.63 -4.70
N ALA A 184 6.65 -26.38 -4.85
CA ALA A 184 5.73 -26.04 -3.77
C ALA A 184 5.34 -27.27 -2.95
N THR A 185 6.27 -27.84 -2.24
CA THR A 185 5.98 -28.82 -1.20
C THR A 185 5.45 -28.09 0.03
N ASN A 186 4.14 -28.10 0.22
CA ASN A 186 3.46 -27.76 1.48
C ASN A 186 3.48 -26.27 1.91
N ASN A 187 3.29 -25.33 0.98
CA ASN A 187 3.54 -23.91 1.20
C ASN A 187 2.31 -23.07 1.54
N ALA A 188 1.28 -23.66 2.15
CA ALA A 188 0.14 -22.92 2.72
C ALA A 188 0.48 -22.22 4.05
N ILE A 189 1.64 -22.55 4.66
CA ILE A 189 2.05 -21.97 5.94
C ILE A 189 2.81 -20.69 5.68
N LYS A 190 2.33 -19.59 6.28
CA LYS A 190 2.97 -18.28 6.20
C LYS A 190 4.40 -18.30 6.75
N THR A 191 5.28 -17.56 6.11
CA THR A 191 6.67 -17.36 6.57
C THR A 191 6.72 -16.83 7.99
N SER A 192 5.83 -15.89 8.36
CA SER A 192 5.70 -15.38 9.74
C SER A 192 5.36 -16.49 10.75
N LYS A 193 4.48 -17.44 10.35
CA LYS A 193 4.12 -18.57 11.22
C LYS A 193 5.26 -19.56 11.39
N ARG A 194 6.06 -19.79 10.35
CA ARG A 194 7.28 -20.62 10.42
C ARG A 194 8.33 -20.02 11.35
N LEU A 195 8.49 -18.67 11.33
CA LEU A 195 9.32 -17.96 12.30
C LEU A 195 8.82 -18.14 13.73
N GLU A 196 7.53 -17.94 13.97
CA GLU A 196 6.89 -18.11 15.27
C GLU A 196 7.13 -19.53 15.82
N ASN A 197 7.03 -20.55 14.97
CA ASN A 197 7.20 -21.94 15.36
C ASN A 197 8.68 -22.38 15.43
N GLY A 198 9.64 -21.55 15.00
CA GLY A 198 11.05 -21.89 14.95
C GLY A 198 11.41 -22.91 13.86
N GLU A 199 10.56 -23.07 12.83
CA GLU A 199 10.77 -23.95 11.68
C GLU A 199 11.83 -23.39 10.71
N ILE A 200 12.04 -22.08 10.71
CA ILE A 200 13.07 -21.38 9.95
C ILE A 200 13.91 -20.52 10.89
N ASP A 201 15.19 -20.37 10.58
CA ASP A 201 16.11 -19.54 11.38
C ASP A 201 16.02 -18.07 11.00
N ILE A 202 15.78 -17.78 9.71
CA ILE A 202 15.66 -16.43 9.15
C ILE A 202 14.44 -16.36 8.24
N GLY A 203 13.58 -15.36 8.46
CA GLY A 203 12.51 -14.97 7.53
C GLY A 203 12.80 -13.61 6.93
N MET A 204 12.60 -13.46 5.63
CA MET A 204 12.64 -12.18 4.92
C MET A 204 11.22 -11.81 4.52
N LEU A 205 10.67 -10.75 5.13
CA LEU A 205 9.28 -10.34 5.00
C LEU A 205 9.18 -8.82 4.84
N MET A 206 8.01 -8.34 4.44
CA MET A 206 7.75 -6.90 4.51
C MET A 206 7.74 -6.41 5.96
N LEU A 207 8.44 -5.31 6.25
CA LEU A 207 8.47 -4.74 7.61
C LEU A 207 7.06 -4.41 8.11
N SER A 208 6.18 -3.94 7.23
CA SER A 208 4.78 -3.63 7.54
C SER A 208 3.97 -4.82 8.02
N ASP A 209 4.30 -6.04 7.56
CA ASP A 209 3.64 -7.27 8.01
C ASP A 209 4.25 -7.81 9.30
N MET A 210 5.53 -7.49 9.55
CA MET A 210 6.23 -7.93 10.75
C MET A 210 5.87 -7.13 12.00
N LEU A 211 5.69 -5.82 11.87
CA LEU A 211 5.48 -4.93 13.04
C LEU A 211 4.24 -5.29 13.86
N PRO A 212 3.07 -5.64 13.27
CA PRO A 212 1.91 -6.08 14.04
C PRO A 212 2.13 -7.39 14.80
N GLU A 213 3.10 -8.21 14.39
CA GLU A 213 3.40 -9.53 14.95
C GLU A 213 4.73 -9.58 15.74
N LYS A 214 5.31 -8.42 16.08
CA LYS A 214 6.60 -8.29 16.77
C LYS A 214 6.73 -9.02 18.11
N ASP A 215 5.60 -9.40 18.70
CA ASP A 215 5.60 -10.16 19.96
C ASP A 215 5.81 -11.67 19.71
N LYS A 216 5.63 -12.15 18.47
CA LYS A 216 5.74 -13.57 18.10
C LYS A 216 7.16 -13.97 17.68
N TYR A 217 7.92 -13.05 17.11
CA TYR A 217 9.30 -13.24 16.66
C TYR A 217 10.10 -11.93 16.80
N ASP A 218 11.40 -11.99 16.64
CA ASP A 218 12.25 -10.81 16.74
C ASP A 218 12.56 -10.22 15.36
N ILE A 219 12.30 -8.93 15.18
CA ILE A 219 12.72 -8.17 14.00
C ILE A 219 14.19 -7.79 14.20
N VAL A 220 15.03 -8.13 13.22
CA VAL A 220 16.46 -7.85 13.23
C VAL A 220 16.76 -6.47 12.63
N GLY A 221 16.25 -6.23 11.43
CA GLY A 221 16.43 -4.96 10.71
C GLY A 221 15.99 -5.05 9.26
N VAL A 222 16.03 -3.91 8.58
CA VAL A 222 15.72 -3.79 7.14
C VAL A 222 16.95 -4.20 6.34
N LEU A 223 16.73 -4.84 5.19
CA LEU A 223 17.82 -5.18 4.27
C LEU A 223 18.49 -3.93 3.70
N PRO A 224 19.82 -3.94 3.52
CA PRO A 224 20.54 -2.84 2.87
C PRO A 224 19.99 -2.54 1.47
N ARG A 225 19.90 -1.25 1.11
CA ARG A 225 19.34 -0.80 -0.18
C ARG A 225 20.12 -1.30 -1.40
N GLU A 226 21.40 -1.59 -1.21
CA GLU A 226 22.27 -2.13 -2.24
C GLU A 226 21.78 -3.50 -2.74
N ILE A 227 21.13 -4.26 -1.88
CA ILE A 227 20.66 -5.63 -2.19
C ILE A 227 19.14 -5.77 -2.25
N SER A 228 18.37 -4.84 -1.66
CA SER A 228 16.91 -4.87 -1.68
C SER A 228 16.37 -3.44 -1.85
N THR A 229 15.91 -3.17 -3.06
CA THR A 229 15.33 -1.86 -3.41
C THR A 229 13.94 -1.71 -2.78
N PRO A 230 13.67 -0.61 -2.04
CA PRO A 230 12.32 -0.34 -1.56
C PRO A 230 11.30 -0.27 -2.69
N VAL A 231 10.18 -0.98 -2.57
CA VAL A 231 9.17 -1.02 -3.63
C VAL A 231 8.18 0.13 -3.48
N PRO A 232 8.09 1.06 -4.45
CA PRO A 232 7.25 2.23 -4.30
C PRO A 232 5.77 1.89 -4.40
N VAL A 233 4.98 2.53 -3.54
CA VAL A 233 3.53 2.63 -3.63
C VAL A 233 3.20 3.99 -4.24
N VAL A 234 2.59 3.96 -5.41
CA VAL A 234 2.31 5.17 -6.20
C VAL A 234 0.82 5.45 -6.21
N GLY A 235 0.48 6.68 -5.87
CA GLY A 235 -0.87 7.20 -5.99
C GLY A 235 -1.10 7.83 -7.37
N PHE A 236 -2.29 7.60 -7.94
CA PHE A 236 -2.75 8.19 -9.19
C PHE A 236 -4.16 8.73 -9.05
N ILE A 237 -4.45 9.80 -9.79
CA ILE A 237 -5.81 10.33 -9.96
C ILE A 237 -6.40 9.68 -11.22
N SER A 238 -7.67 9.28 -11.14
CA SER A 238 -8.41 8.76 -12.29
C SER A 238 -8.66 9.86 -13.33
N THR A 239 -8.56 9.51 -14.62
CA THR A 239 -9.00 10.39 -15.72
C THR A 239 -10.50 10.66 -15.69
N HIS A 240 -11.27 9.87 -14.93
CA HIS A 240 -12.72 9.96 -14.75
C HIS A 240 -13.09 10.34 -13.30
N ALA A 241 -12.17 10.96 -12.54
CA ALA A 241 -12.45 11.38 -11.17
C ALA A 241 -13.67 12.31 -11.12
N SER A 242 -14.62 11.98 -10.25
CA SER A 242 -15.86 12.74 -10.08
C SER A 242 -15.62 14.15 -9.53
N ASN A 243 -14.57 14.32 -8.73
CA ASN A 243 -14.10 15.59 -8.20
C ASN A 243 -12.56 15.63 -8.24
N PRO A 244 -11.95 16.04 -9.38
CA PRO A 244 -10.49 16.06 -9.54
C PRO A 244 -9.76 16.93 -8.51
N ALA A 245 -10.35 18.02 -8.05
CA ALA A 245 -9.76 18.88 -7.04
C ALA A 245 -9.68 18.20 -5.67
N ALA A 246 -10.74 17.51 -5.26
CA ALA A 246 -10.78 16.74 -4.03
C ALA A 246 -9.87 15.51 -4.09
N ALA A 247 -9.84 14.81 -5.24
CA ALA A 247 -8.92 13.70 -5.49
C ALA A 247 -7.45 14.15 -5.37
N LYS A 248 -7.11 15.31 -5.94
CA LYS A 248 -5.78 15.91 -5.81
C LYS A 248 -5.44 16.23 -4.35
N ALA A 249 -6.38 16.83 -3.62
CA ALA A 249 -6.19 17.16 -2.20
C ALA A 249 -5.94 15.89 -1.37
N LEU A 250 -6.70 14.81 -1.61
CA LEU A 250 -6.49 13.53 -0.94
C LEU A 250 -5.11 12.94 -1.26
N LEU A 251 -4.72 12.91 -2.54
CA LEU A 251 -3.44 12.37 -2.96
C LEU A 251 -2.26 13.15 -2.36
N GLN A 252 -2.35 14.47 -2.34
CA GLN A 252 -1.36 15.33 -1.69
C GLN A 252 -1.28 15.08 -0.17
N TYR A 253 -2.43 14.85 0.48
CA TYR A 253 -2.45 14.54 1.90
C TYR A 253 -1.83 13.17 2.21
N LEU A 254 -2.09 12.15 1.37
CA LEU A 254 -1.48 10.82 1.48
C LEU A 254 0.06 10.86 1.38
N ALA A 255 0.62 11.85 0.67
CA ALA A 255 2.06 12.09 0.53
C ALA A 255 2.58 13.21 1.45
N SER A 256 1.77 13.71 2.39
CA SER A 256 2.17 14.81 3.27
C SER A 256 3.09 14.37 4.42
N PRO A 257 3.81 15.31 5.07
CA PRO A 257 4.59 15.01 6.27
C PRO A 257 3.75 14.43 7.42
N GLU A 258 2.47 14.80 7.53
CA GLU A 258 1.54 14.25 8.51
C GLU A 258 1.27 12.77 8.25
N ALA A 259 1.05 12.40 6.97
CA ALA A 259 0.88 11.01 6.57
C ALA A 259 2.20 10.23 6.67
N ALA A 260 3.34 10.87 6.42
CA ALA A 260 4.67 10.28 6.50
C ALA A 260 4.94 9.63 7.86
N ALA A 261 4.55 10.30 8.95
CA ALA A 261 4.69 9.76 10.31
C ALA A 261 3.88 8.46 10.48
N ILE A 262 2.66 8.42 9.94
CA ILE A 262 1.78 7.23 10.01
C ILE A 262 2.32 6.08 9.15
N TRP A 263 2.81 6.38 7.94
CA TRP A 263 3.46 5.38 7.09
C TRP A 263 4.67 4.77 7.77
N LYS A 264 5.54 5.60 8.37
CA LYS A 264 6.73 5.14 9.09
C LYS A 264 6.39 4.27 10.29
N GLU A 265 5.41 4.67 11.10
CA GLU A 265 4.92 3.87 12.24
C GLU A 265 4.43 2.49 11.80
N ALA A 266 3.83 2.40 10.62
CA ALA A 266 3.32 1.16 10.03
C ALA A 266 4.38 0.34 9.26
N GLY A 267 5.66 0.73 9.27
CA GLY A 267 6.75 -0.01 8.63
C GLY A 267 6.97 0.27 7.15
N TYR A 268 6.43 1.38 6.67
CA TYR A 268 6.73 1.88 5.32
C TYR A 268 7.78 2.97 5.37
N GLU A 269 8.51 3.15 4.29
CA GLU A 269 9.37 4.30 4.11
C GLU A 269 8.58 5.43 3.46
N PRO A 270 8.36 6.57 4.15
CA PRO A 270 7.66 7.71 3.56
C PRO A 270 8.54 8.39 2.51
N HIS A 271 7.89 8.99 1.51
CA HIS A 271 8.51 9.94 0.60
C HIS A 271 8.05 11.35 1.02
N SER A 272 8.99 12.11 1.56
CA SER A 272 8.81 13.52 1.92
C SER A 272 9.71 14.38 1.05
#